data_6702ee7b7f6b72faf9ac0b172a99e06b
#
_entry.id   6702ee7b7f6b72faf9ac0b172a99e06b
#
_cell.length_a   1.000
_cell.length_b   1.000
_cell.length_c   1.000
_cell.angle_alpha   90.00
_cell.angle_beta   90.00
_cell.angle_gamma   90.00
#
_symmetry.space_group_name_H-M   'P 1'
#
loop_
_entity.id
_entity.type
_entity.pdbx_description
1 polymer ?
#
loop_
_entity_poly.entity_id
_entity_poly.type
_entity_poly.pdbx_seq_one_letter_code
_entity_poly.pdbx_strand_id
1 'polypeptide(L)'
;PPLPALYQYVEHTSMDAPEFVLTRSFTPIGTTFEMESFLSASSDAGTYGKLRLIQFNADADASALTPTQMIGQINGDDAFSRNRTLLGQQGSSIVPGPLQIIPAGDTVVYVQPQFVQGDSSDSRPVLTYVTVSISGQTVCAPSLDEAVDQLVQGVEGCSPFASVGTAPVSD
;
A
#
# COMPACT_ATOMS: atom_id res chain seq x y z
N PRO A 1 -14.08 12.85 4.35
CA PRO A 1 -13.10 13.92 4.14
C PRO A 1 -12.05 13.45 3.15
N PRO A 2 -11.54 14.33 2.26
CA PRO A 2 -10.48 13.98 1.36
C PRO A 2 -9.23 13.54 2.16
N LEU A 3 -8.53 12.50 1.66
CA LEU A 3 -7.29 12.08 2.28
C LEU A 3 -6.25 13.21 2.21
N PRO A 4 -5.44 13.37 3.26
CA PRO A 4 -4.37 14.37 3.24
C PRO A 4 -3.34 14.04 2.16
N ALA A 5 -2.62 15.06 1.69
CA ALA A 5 -1.46 14.84 0.87
C ALA A 5 -0.39 14.06 1.67
N LEU A 6 0.33 13.17 1.00
CA LEU A 6 1.32 12.29 1.61
C LEU A 6 2.72 12.60 1.07
N TYR A 7 3.69 12.78 1.96
CA TYR A 7 5.11 12.79 1.59
C TYR A 7 5.61 11.35 1.47
N GLN A 8 6.27 11.05 0.36
CA GLN A 8 6.86 9.73 0.13
C GLN A 8 8.12 9.82 -0.74
N TYR A 9 9.05 8.88 -0.55
CA TYR A 9 10.19 8.68 -1.43
C TYR A 9 9.83 7.54 -2.38
N VAL A 10 9.64 7.87 -3.65
CA VAL A 10 9.08 6.94 -4.63
C VAL A 10 9.55 7.25 -6.04
N GLU A 11 9.62 6.22 -6.87
CA GLU A 11 9.68 6.32 -8.32
C GLU A 11 8.32 5.89 -8.89
N HIS A 12 7.75 6.71 -9.77
CA HIS A 12 6.54 6.37 -10.51
C HIS A 12 6.76 6.61 -12.01
N THR A 13 5.85 6.13 -12.86
CA THR A 13 5.99 6.05 -14.33
C THR A 13 6.49 7.34 -15.00
N SER A 14 6.23 8.51 -14.44
CA SER A 14 6.66 9.79 -15.03
C SER A 14 7.98 10.34 -14.48
N MET A 15 8.77 9.49 -13.80
CA MET A 15 10.04 9.85 -13.18
C MET A 15 11.18 9.02 -13.77
N ASP A 16 12.38 9.59 -13.80
CA ASP A 16 13.59 8.92 -14.27
C ASP A 16 14.37 8.24 -13.12
N ALA A 17 14.06 8.61 -11.90
CA ALA A 17 14.67 8.10 -10.67
C ALA A 17 13.76 8.37 -9.47
N PRO A 18 13.95 7.66 -8.34
CA PRO A 18 13.22 7.94 -7.11
C PRO A 18 13.46 9.37 -6.61
N GLU A 19 12.39 10.06 -6.24
CA GLU A 19 12.42 11.41 -5.67
C GLU A 19 11.59 11.48 -4.38
N PHE A 20 11.90 12.43 -3.52
CA PHE A 20 11.03 12.79 -2.40
C PHE A 20 9.92 13.70 -2.90
N VAL A 21 8.69 13.24 -2.85
CA VAL A 21 7.53 13.94 -3.42
C VAL A 21 6.39 14.09 -2.43
N LEU A 22 5.64 15.18 -2.57
CA LEU A 22 4.31 15.32 -1.98
C LEU A 22 3.28 14.86 -3.00
N THR A 23 2.45 13.90 -2.61
CA THR A 23 1.49 13.28 -3.53
C THR A 23 0.05 13.50 -3.10
N ARG A 24 -0.86 13.55 -4.07
CA ARG A 24 -2.29 13.63 -3.85
C ARG A 24 -3.07 12.96 -4.98
N SER A 25 -4.07 12.16 -4.60
CA SER A 25 -5.03 11.57 -5.53
C SER A 25 -6.30 12.42 -5.66
N PHE A 26 -6.92 12.38 -6.82
CA PHE A 26 -8.17 13.06 -7.12
C PHE A 26 -9.19 12.08 -7.69
N THR A 27 -10.45 12.30 -7.34
CA THR A 27 -11.62 11.58 -7.85
C THR A 27 -12.54 12.53 -8.57
N PRO A 28 -13.26 12.10 -9.61
CA PRO A 28 -14.23 12.93 -10.30
C PRO A 28 -15.34 13.42 -9.35
N ILE A 29 -15.87 14.59 -9.62
CA ILE A 29 -17.03 15.12 -8.89
C ILE A 29 -18.25 14.27 -9.21
N GLY A 30 -18.92 13.74 -8.18
CA GLY A 30 -20.13 12.94 -8.33
C GLY A 30 -19.92 11.44 -8.46
N THR A 31 -18.65 10.96 -8.51
CA THR A 31 -18.29 9.56 -8.41
C THR A 31 -17.40 9.33 -7.20
N THR A 32 -17.50 8.13 -6.59
CA THR A 32 -16.65 7.75 -5.44
C THR A 32 -15.84 6.51 -5.73
N PHE A 33 -15.89 6.00 -6.97
CA PHE A 33 -15.49 4.64 -7.25
C PHE A 33 -14.15 4.50 -7.99
N GLU A 34 -13.64 5.57 -8.59
CA GLU A 34 -12.37 5.49 -9.33
C GLU A 34 -11.52 6.74 -9.09
N MET A 35 -10.23 6.55 -9.04
CA MET A 35 -9.27 7.63 -8.98
C MET A 35 -9.05 8.14 -10.42
N GLU A 36 -9.32 9.42 -10.66
CA GLU A 36 -9.16 10.03 -11.99
C GLU A 36 -7.71 10.43 -12.26
N SER A 37 -7.06 10.96 -11.25
CA SER A 37 -5.70 11.45 -11.41
C SER A 37 -4.89 11.43 -10.12
N PHE A 38 -3.58 11.45 -10.30
CA PHE A 38 -2.58 11.47 -9.25
C PHE A 38 -1.59 12.59 -9.53
N LEU A 39 -1.43 13.49 -8.58
CA LEU A 39 -0.50 14.60 -8.65
C LEU A 39 0.68 14.35 -7.72
N SER A 40 1.89 14.52 -8.22
CA SER A 40 3.10 14.57 -7.42
C SER A 40 3.83 15.91 -7.58
N ALA A 41 4.34 16.43 -6.48
CA ALA A 41 5.15 17.64 -6.42
C ALA A 41 6.53 17.28 -5.86
N SER A 42 7.59 17.48 -6.64
CA SER A 42 8.95 17.16 -6.22
C SER A 42 9.43 18.10 -5.10
N SER A 43 10.08 17.51 -4.09
CA SER A 43 10.67 18.21 -2.95
C SER A 43 12.21 18.14 -2.95
N ASP A 44 12.82 17.45 -3.90
CA ASP A 44 14.28 17.36 -4.02
C ASP A 44 14.91 18.63 -4.61
N ALA A 45 16.13 18.95 -4.21
CA ALA A 45 16.79 20.21 -4.53
C ALA A 45 16.89 20.50 -6.05
N GLY A 46 17.12 19.46 -6.87
CA GLY A 46 17.26 19.59 -8.32
C GLY A 46 15.94 19.70 -9.08
N THR A 47 14.83 19.27 -8.49
CA THR A 47 13.51 19.17 -9.11
C THR A 47 12.42 19.85 -8.30
N TYR A 48 12.79 20.63 -7.29
CA TYR A 48 11.87 21.26 -6.36
C TYR A 48 10.76 22.05 -7.05
N GLY A 49 9.51 21.74 -6.69
CA GLY A 49 8.34 22.39 -7.25
C GLY A 49 7.91 21.87 -8.63
N LYS A 50 8.62 20.90 -9.24
CA LYS A 50 8.17 20.23 -10.45
C LYS A 50 6.89 19.43 -10.15
N LEU A 51 5.83 19.71 -10.88
CA LEU A 51 4.55 19.03 -10.79
C LEU A 51 4.43 17.99 -11.90
N ARG A 52 3.94 16.80 -11.55
CA ARG A 52 3.63 15.73 -12.49
C ARG A 52 2.20 15.27 -12.21
N LEU A 53 1.37 15.32 -13.25
CA LEU A 53 0.00 14.84 -13.20
C LEU A 53 -0.10 13.57 -14.04
N ILE A 54 -0.53 12.48 -13.42
CA ILE A 54 -0.86 11.22 -14.08
C ILE A 54 -2.38 11.13 -14.12
N GLN A 55 -2.94 10.91 -15.31
CA GLN A 55 -4.36 10.66 -15.51
C GLN A 55 -4.57 9.17 -15.74
N PHE A 56 -5.54 8.59 -15.08
CA PHE A 56 -5.94 7.21 -15.27
C PHE A 56 -7.12 7.16 -16.26
N ASN A 57 -7.03 6.27 -17.23
CA ASN A 57 -8.11 6.06 -18.19
C ASN A 57 -9.12 5.08 -17.60
N ALA A 58 -10.38 5.47 -17.53
CA ALA A 58 -11.46 4.61 -17.05
C ALA A 58 -11.66 3.33 -17.88
N ASP A 59 -11.18 3.31 -19.13
CA ASP A 59 -11.28 2.19 -20.05
C ASP A 59 -10.10 1.19 -19.93
N ALA A 60 -9.12 1.45 -19.07
CA ALA A 60 -8.03 0.52 -18.82
C ALA A 60 -8.54 -0.62 -17.91
N ASP A 61 -8.15 -1.85 -18.21
CA ASP A 61 -8.55 -3.07 -17.49
C ASP A 61 -8.18 -3.08 -15.98
N ALA A 62 -7.44 -2.09 -15.52
CA ALA A 62 -7.11 -1.86 -14.12
C ALA A 62 -7.65 -0.50 -13.67
N SER A 63 -8.90 -0.44 -13.22
CA SER A 63 -9.43 0.77 -12.59
C SER A 63 -8.61 1.11 -11.33
N ALA A 64 -8.06 2.31 -11.29
CA ALA A 64 -7.35 2.81 -10.13
C ALA A 64 -8.38 3.08 -9.01
N LEU A 65 -8.37 2.25 -7.99
CA LEU A 65 -9.26 2.40 -6.83
C LEU A 65 -8.93 3.67 -6.06
N THR A 66 -9.95 4.32 -5.53
CA THR A 66 -9.71 5.38 -4.58
C THR A 66 -9.06 4.84 -3.31
N PRO A 67 -8.27 5.64 -2.58
CA PRO A 67 -7.67 5.21 -1.32
C PRO A 67 -8.69 4.64 -0.33
N THR A 68 -9.89 5.21 -0.27
CA THR A 68 -10.96 4.73 0.62
C THR A 68 -11.46 3.35 0.23
N GLN A 69 -11.58 3.08 -1.05
CA GLN A 69 -11.98 1.76 -1.55
C GLN A 69 -10.89 0.72 -1.31
N MET A 70 -9.62 1.08 -1.57
CA MET A 70 -8.50 0.18 -1.31
C MET A 70 -8.41 -0.19 0.17
N ILE A 71 -8.54 0.77 1.08
CA ILE A 71 -8.60 0.51 2.52
C ILE A 71 -9.80 -0.39 2.85
N GLY A 72 -10.96 -0.16 2.22
CA GLY A 72 -12.14 -1.02 2.35
C GLY A 72 -11.90 -2.45 1.88
N GLN A 73 -11.22 -2.61 0.74
CA GLN A 73 -10.86 -3.92 0.20
C GLN A 73 -9.88 -4.66 1.12
N ILE A 74 -8.82 -4.00 1.58
CA ILE A 74 -7.86 -4.58 2.53
C ILE A 74 -8.58 -5.02 3.81
N ASN A 75 -9.42 -4.18 4.39
CA ASN A 75 -10.17 -4.49 5.61
C ASN A 75 -11.23 -5.59 5.42
N GLY A 76 -11.73 -5.77 4.21
CA GLY A 76 -12.70 -6.80 3.83
C GLY A 76 -12.06 -8.16 3.51
N ASP A 77 -10.74 -8.24 3.39
CA ASP A 77 -10.05 -9.52 3.18
C ASP A 77 -10.14 -10.41 4.43
N ASP A 78 -10.62 -11.65 4.24
CA ASP A 78 -10.86 -12.58 5.34
C ASP A 78 -9.57 -12.98 6.08
N ALA A 79 -8.45 -13.12 5.37
CA ALA A 79 -7.18 -13.47 5.97
C ALA A 79 -6.60 -12.28 6.74
N PHE A 80 -6.70 -11.07 6.19
CA PHE A 80 -6.34 -9.84 6.89
C PHE A 80 -7.16 -9.65 8.16
N SER A 81 -8.48 -9.85 8.08
CA SER A 81 -9.40 -9.72 9.21
C SER A 81 -9.10 -10.73 10.34
N ARG A 82 -8.78 -11.98 9.97
CA ARG A 82 -8.33 -13.00 10.94
C ARG A 82 -7.03 -12.62 11.63
N ASN A 83 -6.03 -12.18 10.86
CA ASN A 83 -4.73 -11.76 11.39
C ASN A 83 -4.88 -10.57 12.34
N ARG A 84 -5.72 -9.59 11.98
CA ARG A 84 -6.04 -8.45 12.83
C ARG A 84 -6.68 -8.89 14.15
N THR A 85 -7.59 -9.87 14.11
CA THR A 85 -8.22 -10.42 15.30
C THR A 85 -7.20 -11.15 16.19
N LEU A 86 -6.36 -11.99 15.61
CA LEU A 86 -5.35 -12.76 16.35
C LEU A 86 -4.33 -11.83 17.02
N LEU A 87 -3.84 -10.83 16.33
CA LEU A 87 -2.87 -9.86 16.85
C LEU A 87 -3.49 -8.90 17.88
N GLY A 88 -4.81 -8.68 17.82
CA GLY A 88 -5.55 -7.84 18.76
C GLY A 88 -6.00 -8.54 20.07
N GLN A 89 -5.84 -9.85 20.19
CA GLN A 89 -6.41 -10.61 21.32
C GLN A 89 -5.60 -10.54 22.62
N GLN A 90 -4.36 -10.10 22.62
CA GLN A 90 -3.44 -10.20 23.77
C GLN A 90 -2.93 -8.84 24.28
N GLY A 91 -3.78 -7.82 24.29
CA GLY A 91 -3.36 -6.50 24.75
C GLY A 91 -2.47 -5.78 23.75
N SER A 92 -2.73 -5.98 22.48
CA SER A 92 -2.12 -5.26 21.36
C SER A 92 -3.16 -4.91 20.29
N SER A 93 -2.86 -3.95 19.46
CA SER A 93 -3.71 -3.52 18.34
C SER A 93 -2.89 -3.35 17.07
N ILE A 94 -3.54 -3.57 15.92
CA ILE A 94 -2.95 -3.21 14.63
C ILE A 94 -3.19 -1.73 14.35
N VAL A 95 -2.12 -1.01 14.09
CA VAL A 95 -2.12 0.39 13.69
C VAL A 95 -1.69 0.46 12.22
N PRO A 96 -2.62 0.70 11.28
CA PRO A 96 -2.27 0.83 9.88
C PRO A 96 -1.46 2.12 9.67
N GLY A 97 -0.37 2.02 8.92
CA GLY A 97 0.35 3.18 8.43
C GLY A 97 -0.36 3.86 7.24
N PRO A 98 0.21 4.92 6.71
CA PRO A 98 -0.36 5.61 5.56
C PRO A 98 -0.38 4.70 4.33
N LEU A 99 -1.48 4.71 3.59
CA LEU A 99 -1.59 4.04 2.29
C LEU A 99 -0.78 4.83 1.25
N GLN A 100 0.25 4.21 0.72
CA GLN A 100 1.03 4.74 -0.39
C GLN A 100 0.40 4.31 -1.72
N ILE A 101 0.36 5.22 -2.68
CA ILE A 101 -0.18 5.02 -4.02
C ILE A 101 0.95 5.29 -4.99
N ILE A 102 1.29 4.30 -5.80
CA ILE A 102 2.44 4.34 -6.72
C ILE A 102 1.96 3.97 -8.12
N PRO A 103 1.78 4.95 -9.01
CA PRO A 103 1.51 4.67 -10.42
C PRO A 103 2.69 3.96 -11.08
N ALA A 104 2.44 2.78 -11.68
CA ALA A 104 3.45 1.93 -12.29
C ALA A 104 2.96 1.40 -13.66
N GLY A 105 3.39 2.04 -14.75
CA GLY A 105 2.87 1.73 -16.07
C GLY A 105 1.38 2.04 -16.18
N ASP A 106 0.62 1.06 -16.65
CA ASP A 106 -0.84 1.16 -16.79
C ASP A 106 -1.59 0.71 -15.52
N THR A 107 -0.88 0.47 -14.42
CA THR A 107 -1.46 0.01 -13.17
C THR A 107 -1.11 0.91 -11.99
N VAL A 108 -1.74 0.67 -10.86
CA VAL A 108 -1.46 1.34 -9.59
C VAL A 108 -1.11 0.31 -8.53
N VAL A 109 0.03 0.53 -7.90
CA VAL A 109 0.47 -0.26 -6.74
C VAL A 109 0.06 0.47 -5.46
N TYR A 110 -0.59 -0.24 -4.57
CA TYR A 110 -0.97 0.24 -3.24
C TYR A 110 -0.14 -0.48 -2.20
N VAL A 111 0.52 0.27 -1.33
CA VAL A 111 1.36 -0.27 -0.26
C VAL A 111 0.92 0.30 1.06
N GLN A 112 0.59 -0.56 2.03
CA GLN A 112 0.22 -0.13 3.37
C GLN A 112 0.99 -0.92 4.42
N PRO A 113 1.90 -0.30 5.19
CA PRO A 113 2.56 -0.95 6.31
C PRO A 113 1.58 -1.15 7.46
N GLN A 114 1.69 -2.27 8.14
CA GLN A 114 0.88 -2.64 9.30
C GLN A 114 1.78 -2.77 10.52
N PHE A 115 1.49 -1.97 11.54
CA PHE A 115 2.23 -1.95 12.79
C PHE A 115 1.40 -2.63 13.87
N VAL A 116 2.07 -3.31 14.80
CA VAL A 116 1.46 -3.78 16.03
C VAL A 116 1.95 -2.92 17.19
N GLN A 117 1.03 -2.47 17.98
CA GLN A 117 1.29 -1.69 19.18
C GLN A 117 0.61 -2.33 20.39
N GLY A 118 1.35 -2.53 21.48
CA GLY A 118 0.77 -2.98 22.75
C GLY A 118 -0.06 -1.88 23.42
N ASP A 119 -0.99 -2.26 24.30
CA ASP A 119 -1.92 -1.35 24.98
C ASP A 119 -1.25 -0.50 26.07
N SER A 120 0.01 -0.76 26.42
CA SER A 120 0.72 0.07 27.39
C SER A 120 1.08 1.44 26.83
N SER A 121 1.03 2.49 27.65
CA SER A 121 1.34 3.87 27.26
C SER A 121 2.76 4.06 26.69
N ASP A 122 3.67 3.17 27.05
CA ASP A 122 5.08 3.21 26.61
C ASP A 122 5.36 2.31 25.41
N SER A 123 4.33 1.62 24.90
CA SER A 123 4.45 0.75 23.73
C SER A 123 4.67 1.56 22.46
N ARG A 124 5.65 1.15 21.67
CA ARG A 124 5.93 1.72 20.35
C ARG A 124 5.37 0.82 19.27
N PRO A 125 4.79 1.38 18.19
CA PRO A 125 4.41 0.59 17.03
C PRO A 125 5.61 -0.12 16.41
N VAL A 126 5.46 -1.41 16.13
CA VAL A 126 6.47 -2.24 15.46
C VAL A 126 5.90 -2.70 14.13
N LEU A 127 6.64 -2.44 13.03
CA LEU A 127 6.27 -2.95 11.72
C LEU A 127 6.23 -4.47 11.76
N THR A 128 5.08 -5.03 11.42
CA THR A 128 4.85 -6.48 11.50
C THR A 128 4.72 -7.09 10.11
N TYR A 129 4.05 -6.42 9.20
CA TYR A 129 3.92 -6.83 7.81
C TYR A 129 3.54 -5.65 6.91
N VAL A 130 3.67 -5.84 5.62
CA VAL A 130 3.28 -4.89 4.58
C VAL A 130 2.17 -5.53 3.76
N THR A 131 1.11 -4.78 3.53
CA THR A 131 0.06 -5.14 2.58
C THR A 131 0.35 -4.48 1.25
N VAL A 132 0.38 -5.27 0.17
CA VAL A 132 0.56 -4.76 -1.20
C VAL A 132 -0.61 -5.22 -2.05
N SER A 133 -1.16 -4.31 -2.84
CA SER A 133 -2.24 -4.61 -3.76
C SER A 133 -1.94 -4.06 -5.16
N ILE A 134 -2.16 -4.90 -6.18
CA ILE A 134 -2.01 -4.55 -7.59
C ILE A 134 -3.16 -5.22 -8.36
N SER A 135 -3.86 -4.48 -9.20
CA SER A 135 -4.90 -5.03 -10.11
C SER A 135 -5.94 -5.92 -9.39
N GLY A 136 -6.31 -5.56 -8.17
CA GLY A 136 -7.30 -6.30 -7.39
C GLY A 136 -6.75 -7.48 -6.59
N GLN A 137 -5.51 -7.90 -6.80
CA GLN A 137 -4.82 -8.88 -5.97
C GLN A 137 -4.21 -8.21 -4.75
N THR A 138 -4.38 -8.81 -3.58
CA THR A 138 -3.84 -8.28 -2.32
C THR A 138 -3.05 -9.38 -1.61
N VAL A 139 -1.84 -9.06 -1.21
CA VAL A 139 -0.95 -9.93 -0.43
C VAL A 139 -0.43 -9.23 0.80
N CYS A 140 -0.03 -10.01 1.80
CA CYS A 140 0.65 -9.51 2.99
C CYS A 140 1.91 -10.31 3.25
N ALA A 141 3.03 -9.63 3.46
CA ALA A 141 4.30 -10.28 3.76
C ALA A 141 5.08 -9.48 4.82
N PRO A 142 6.06 -10.10 5.49
CA PRO A 142 6.91 -9.39 6.47
C PRO A 142 7.70 -8.23 5.89
N SER A 143 7.99 -8.26 4.58
CA SER A 143 8.71 -7.19 3.87
C SER A 143 8.04 -6.87 2.53
N LEU A 144 8.39 -5.71 1.96
CA LEU A 144 7.91 -5.30 0.65
C LEU A 144 8.40 -6.25 -0.46
N ASP A 145 9.66 -6.66 -0.39
CA ASP A 145 10.28 -7.56 -1.38
C ASP A 145 9.54 -8.90 -1.42
N GLU A 146 9.27 -9.49 -0.26
CA GLU A 146 8.50 -10.74 -0.17
C GLU A 146 7.05 -10.57 -0.67
N ALA A 147 6.41 -9.43 -0.41
CA ALA A 147 5.08 -9.16 -0.92
C ALA A 147 5.07 -9.05 -2.46
N VAL A 148 6.06 -8.41 -3.04
CA VAL A 148 6.22 -8.32 -4.50
C VAL A 148 6.49 -9.71 -5.09
N ASP A 149 7.35 -10.51 -4.48
CA ASP A 149 7.61 -11.89 -4.92
C ASP A 149 6.35 -12.76 -4.89
N GLN A 150 5.52 -12.63 -3.86
CA GLN A 150 4.23 -13.33 -3.77
C GLN A 150 3.28 -12.93 -4.90
N LEU A 151 3.18 -11.62 -5.20
CA LEU A 151 2.35 -11.13 -6.32
C LEU A 151 2.83 -11.68 -7.66
N VAL A 152 4.14 -11.68 -7.91
CA VAL A 152 4.73 -12.24 -9.14
C VAL A 152 4.47 -13.74 -9.28
N GLN A 153 4.44 -14.48 -8.16
CA GLN A 153 4.13 -15.91 -8.13
C GLN A 153 2.62 -16.22 -8.20
N GLY A 154 1.77 -15.19 -8.23
CA GLY A 154 0.31 -15.36 -8.24
C GLY A 154 -0.26 -15.89 -6.91
N VAL A 155 0.44 -15.65 -5.81
CA VAL A 155 -0.08 -15.95 -4.47
C VAL A 155 -1.16 -14.93 -4.15
N GLU A 156 -2.29 -15.39 -3.65
CA GLU A 156 -3.40 -14.53 -3.26
C GLU A 156 -3.65 -14.60 -1.75
N GLY A 157 -4.12 -13.49 -1.22
CA GLY A 157 -4.55 -13.38 0.18
C GLY A 157 -3.48 -12.91 1.13
N CYS A 158 -3.93 -12.38 2.25
CA CYS A 158 -3.10 -11.78 3.29
C CYS A 158 -2.72 -12.83 4.34
N SER A 159 -1.66 -13.59 4.11
CA SER A 159 -1.16 -14.60 5.05
C SER A 159 0.27 -14.29 5.50
N PRO A 160 0.52 -13.23 6.31
CA PRO A 160 1.86 -12.76 6.66
C PRO A 160 2.67 -13.78 7.48
N PHE A 161 2.01 -14.81 8.00
CA PHE A 161 2.64 -15.87 8.79
C PHE A 161 2.67 -17.24 8.10
N ALA A 162 2.20 -17.32 6.85
CA ALA A 162 2.31 -18.52 6.05
C ALA A 162 3.74 -18.64 5.54
N SER A 163 4.48 -19.53 6.15
CA SER A 163 5.81 -20.00 5.76
C SER A 163 7.02 -19.11 6.10
N VAL A 164 7.43 -19.17 7.36
CA VAL A 164 8.86 -19.46 7.55
C VAL A 164 9.07 -20.87 6.99
N GLY A 165 9.36 -20.97 5.70
CA GLY A 165 9.76 -22.22 5.09
C GLY A 165 10.95 -22.73 5.87
N THR A 166 10.83 -23.89 6.49
CA THR A 166 11.95 -24.65 7.01
C THR A 166 12.96 -24.77 5.87
N ALA A 167 14.07 -24.02 6.00
CA ALA A 167 15.22 -24.25 5.15
C ALA A 167 15.57 -25.75 5.27
N PRO A 168 15.83 -26.46 4.15
CA PRO A 168 16.29 -27.84 4.26
C PRO A 168 17.59 -27.83 5.04
N VAL A 169 17.58 -28.53 6.17
CA VAL A 169 18.81 -28.85 6.90
C VAL A 169 19.61 -29.74 5.97
N SER A 170 20.69 -29.22 5.39
CA SER A 170 21.67 -30.02 4.67
C SER A 170 22.47 -30.80 5.71
N ASP A 171 22.32 -32.15 5.72
CA ASP A 171 23.22 -33.09 6.37
C ASP A 171 24.64 -33.01 5.77
#